data_94c7717a1a9caab5e4396f3be61cbc85
#
_entry.id   94c7717a1a9caab5e4396f3be61cbc85
#
_cell.length_a   1.000
_cell.length_b   1.000
_cell.length_c   1.000
_cell.angle_alpha   90.00
_cell.angle_beta   90.00
_cell.angle_gamma   90.00
#
_symmetry.space_group_name_H-M   'P 1'
#
loop_
_entity.id
_entity.type
_entity.pdbx_description
1 polymer ?
#
loop_
_entity_poly.entity_id
_entity_poly.type
_entity_poly.pdbx_seq_one_letter_code
_entity_poly.pdbx_strand_id
1 'polypeptide(L)'
;MTSSAAQATDLKELERRVCNCRACPRLVEWREHVAATKRAAYADQEYWGRPVPGFGPHDASIGLLGLAPAAHGGNRTGRIFTGDRSGDVLFAALYRAGLANQPTSTDRDDGLELYHTRVFASVRCAPPGNKPTPTERDTCAPWLHREVMLLRPTLRVVVALGEFAWNSWWPVLAKVYGIAPPIPKPKFAHGTLWFTGGAPRLLGCYHVSQQNTFTGRLTPEMLDEVLLRAKQLAGLR
;
A
#
# COMPACT_ATOMS: atom_id res chain seq x y z
N MET A 1 -24.38 11.24 -0.29
CA MET A 1 -24.25 9.78 -0.36
C MET A 1 -23.11 9.37 0.55
N THR A 2 -23.36 8.60 1.60
CA THR A 2 -22.33 8.03 2.45
C THR A 2 -21.49 7.05 1.61
N SER A 3 -20.19 7.27 1.54
CA SER A 3 -19.26 6.39 0.80
C SER A 3 -19.42 4.96 1.32
N SER A 4 -19.43 3.95 0.42
CA SER A 4 -19.43 2.52 0.78
C SER A 4 -18.29 2.17 1.76
N ALA A 5 -17.18 2.92 1.70
CA ALA A 5 -16.07 2.79 2.65
C ALA A 5 -16.47 3.18 4.08
N ALA A 6 -17.22 4.29 4.25
CA ALA A 6 -17.62 4.78 5.57
C ALA A 6 -18.54 3.81 6.34
N GLN A 7 -19.23 2.94 5.62
CA GLN A 7 -20.15 1.95 6.19
C GLN A 7 -19.46 0.67 6.71
N ALA A 8 -18.19 0.44 6.36
CA ALA A 8 -17.47 -0.73 6.86
C ALA A 8 -17.22 -0.58 8.37
N THR A 9 -17.58 -1.58 9.16
CA THR A 9 -17.42 -1.58 10.63
C THR A 9 -16.07 -2.09 11.08
N ASP A 10 -15.45 -2.94 10.27
CA ASP A 10 -14.14 -3.55 10.51
C ASP A 10 -13.34 -3.70 9.20
N LEU A 11 -12.08 -4.14 9.30
CA LEU A 11 -11.20 -4.30 8.16
C LEU A 11 -11.64 -5.42 7.21
N LYS A 12 -12.20 -6.51 7.72
CA LYS A 12 -12.70 -7.62 6.90
C LYS A 12 -13.87 -7.18 6.01
N GLU A 13 -14.78 -6.40 6.57
CA GLU A 13 -15.87 -5.81 5.79
C GLU A 13 -15.36 -4.79 4.79
N LEU A 14 -14.37 -3.95 5.17
CA LEU A 14 -13.74 -2.99 4.27
C LEU A 14 -13.10 -3.68 3.07
N GLU A 15 -12.34 -4.75 3.29
CA GLU A 15 -11.72 -5.58 2.26
C GLU A 15 -12.75 -6.16 1.29
N ARG A 16 -13.84 -6.71 1.81
CA ARG A 16 -14.93 -7.22 0.98
C ARG A 16 -15.60 -6.13 0.14
N ARG A 17 -15.83 -4.95 0.73
CA ARG A 17 -16.50 -3.83 0.05
C ARG A 17 -15.62 -3.20 -1.02
N VAL A 18 -14.33 -2.99 -0.75
CA VAL A 18 -13.41 -2.36 -1.71
C VAL A 18 -13.30 -3.17 -3.00
N CYS A 19 -13.33 -4.51 -2.92
CA CYS A 19 -13.26 -5.39 -4.08
C CYS A 19 -14.41 -5.19 -5.08
N ASN A 20 -15.52 -4.56 -4.68
CA ASN A 20 -16.68 -4.28 -5.53
C ASN A 20 -16.75 -2.82 -6.01
N CYS A 21 -15.71 -2.00 -5.73
CA CYS A 21 -15.71 -0.59 -6.12
C CYS A 21 -15.55 -0.41 -7.63
N ARG A 22 -16.39 0.47 -8.20
CA ARG A 22 -16.38 0.84 -9.64
C ARG A 22 -16.42 2.37 -9.84
N ALA A 23 -15.95 3.14 -8.87
CA ALA A 23 -16.11 4.60 -8.85
C ALA A 23 -15.23 5.34 -9.88
N CYS A 24 -14.19 4.71 -10.43
CA CYS A 24 -13.25 5.33 -11.38
C CYS A 24 -13.35 4.63 -12.75
N PRO A 25 -14.15 5.15 -13.72
CA PRO A 25 -14.40 4.44 -14.99
C PRO A 25 -13.13 4.03 -15.74
N ARG A 26 -12.15 4.94 -15.88
CA ARG A 26 -10.85 4.66 -16.56
C ARG A 26 -10.08 3.51 -15.88
N LEU A 27 -10.07 3.46 -14.55
CA LEU A 27 -9.37 2.39 -13.82
C LEU A 27 -10.13 1.07 -13.90
N VAL A 28 -11.46 1.11 -13.91
CA VAL A 28 -12.31 -0.08 -14.10
C VAL A 28 -12.06 -0.67 -15.47
N GLU A 29 -12.18 0.13 -16.51
CA GLU A 29 -11.93 -0.29 -17.89
C GLU A 29 -10.52 -0.91 -18.04
N TRP A 30 -9.49 -0.19 -17.56
CA TRP A 30 -8.11 -0.65 -17.68
C TRP A 30 -7.85 -1.97 -16.95
N ARG A 31 -8.22 -2.09 -15.67
CA ARG A 31 -7.96 -3.31 -14.89
C ARG A 31 -8.68 -4.53 -15.47
N GLU A 32 -9.92 -4.34 -15.96
CA GLU A 32 -10.74 -5.40 -16.57
C GLU A 32 -10.20 -5.76 -17.96
N HIS A 33 -9.80 -4.77 -18.76
CA HIS A 33 -9.12 -5.01 -20.03
C HIS A 33 -7.83 -5.83 -19.84
N VAL A 34 -6.96 -5.42 -18.90
CA VAL A 34 -5.74 -6.17 -18.59
C VAL A 34 -6.04 -7.59 -18.12
N ALA A 35 -7.10 -7.79 -17.34
CA ALA A 35 -7.51 -9.12 -16.88
C ALA A 35 -8.01 -10.01 -18.02
N ALA A 36 -8.67 -9.43 -19.02
CA ALA A 36 -9.16 -10.15 -20.20
C ALA A 36 -8.05 -10.45 -21.20
N THR A 37 -7.19 -9.48 -21.50
CA THR A 37 -6.11 -9.62 -22.51
C THR A 37 -4.89 -10.36 -21.98
N LYS A 38 -4.65 -10.26 -20.66
CA LYS A 38 -3.53 -10.90 -19.95
C LYS A 38 -2.15 -10.53 -20.53
N ARG A 39 -1.09 -11.05 -19.99
CA ARG A 39 0.26 -11.08 -20.55
C ARG A 39 0.57 -12.51 -20.97
N ALA A 40 1.27 -12.71 -22.07
CA ALA A 40 1.59 -14.04 -22.58
C ALA A 40 2.17 -14.99 -21.51
N ALA A 41 3.06 -14.49 -20.65
CA ALA A 41 3.66 -15.27 -19.56
C ALA A 41 2.67 -15.73 -18.47
N TYR A 42 1.43 -15.24 -18.49
CA TYR A 42 0.36 -15.55 -17.52
C TYR A 42 -0.97 -15.84 -18.23
N ALA A 43 -0.93 -16.31 -19.46
CA ALA A 43 -2.12 -16.52 -20.29
C ALA A 43 -3.08 -17.59 -19.71
N ASP A 44 -2.52 -18.55 -19.02
CA ASP A 44 -3.19 -19.67 -18.35
C ASP A 44 -3.73 -19.32 -16.95
N GLN A 45 -3.35 -18.16 -16.39
CA GLN A 45 -3.78 -17.76 -15.05
C GLN A 45 -5.08 -16.97 -15.10
N GLU A 46 -5.91 -17.16 -14.09
CA GLU A 46 -7.07 -16.30 -13.84
C GLU A 46 -6.62 -15.00 -13.15
N TYR A 47 -6.92 -13.86 -13.77
CA TYR A 47 -6.63 -12.57 -13.19
C TYR A 47 -7.74 -12.14 -12.23
N TRP A 48 -7.35 -11.55 -11.11
CA TRP A 48 -8.27 -10.95 -10.14
C TRP A 48 -9.16 -9.86 -10.77
N GLY A 49 -8.59 -8.91 -11.52
CA GLY A 49 -9.29 -7.88 -12.28
C GLY A 49 -10.17 -6.92 -11.47
N ARG A 50 -10.03 -6.87 -10.15
CA ARG A 50 -10.83 -6.07 -9.22
C ARG A 50 -9.95 -5.14 -8.41
N PRO A 51 -10.53 -4.18 -7.64
CA PRO A 51 -9.75 -3.44 -6.65
C PRO A 51 -9.08 -4.38 -5.66
N VAL A 52 -7.87 -4.04 -5.27
CA VAL A 52 -7.05 -4.85 -4.37
C VAL A 52 -7.17 -4.28 -2.94
N PRO A 53 -7.59 -5.09 -1.96
CA PRO A 53 -7.65 -4.68 -0.56
C PRO A 53 -6.27 -4.53 0.05
N GLY A 54 -6.19 -4.03 1.29
CA GLY A 54 -4.98 -4.13 2.10
C GLY A 54 -4.70 -5.58 2.51
N PHE A 55 -3.46 -5.86 2.90
CA PHE A 55 -3.00 -7.18 3.30
C PHE A 55 -2.17 -7.11 4.59
N GLY A 56 -2.42 -8.02 5.50
CA GLY A 56 -1.77 -8.12 6.80
C GLY A 56 -2.75 -8.02 7.98
N PRO A 57 -2.25 -8.14 9.22
CA PRO A 57 -3.07 -8.19 10.42
C PRO A 57 -3.93 -6.93 10.62
N HIS A 58 -5.06 -7.11 11.29
CA HIS A 58 -6.03 -6.04 11.54
C HIS A 58 -5.64 -5.14 12.73
N ASP A 59 -4.64 -5.52 13.48
CA ASP A 59 -4.06 -4.79 14.62
C ASP A 59 -2.61 -4.32 14.34
N ALA A 60 -2.26 -4.18 13.08
CA ALA A 60 -0.92 -3.79 12.66
C ALA A 60 -0.46 -2.47 13.30
N SER A 61 0.77 -2.45 13.78
CA SER A 61 1.44 -1.26 14.30
C SER A 61 2.27 -0.51 13.26
N ILE A 62 2.61 -1.18 12.14
CA ILE A 62 3.32 -0.62 11.00
C ILE A 62 2.42 -0.68 9.76
N GLY A 63 2.22 0.44 9.10
CA GLY A 63 1.54 0.53 7.80
C GLY A 63 2.56 0.74 6.68
N LEU A 64 2.50 -0.03 5.61
CA LEU A 64 3.26 0.22 4.39
C LEU A 64 2.30 0.78 3.34
N LEU A 65 2.44 2.07 3.05
CA LEU A 65 1.58 2.77 2.10
C LEU A 65 2.25 2.83 0.73
N GLY A 66 1.66 2.14 -0.25
CA GLY A 66 2.07 2.16 -1.64
C GLY A 66 1.24 3.10 -2.51
N LEU A 67 1.58 3.14 -3.81
CA LEU A 67 0.88 3.93 -4.81
C LEU A 67 -0.42 3.24 -5.25
N ALA A 68 -0.31 2.10 -5.92
CA ALA A 68 -1.41 1.33 -6.52
C ALA A 68 -0.93 -0.09 -6.88
N PRO A 69 -1.86 -1.05 -7.12
CA PRO A 69 -1.50 -2.36 -7.64
C PRO A 69 -0.90 -2.27 -9.04
N ALA A 70 0.09 -3.12 -9.33
CA ALA A 70 0.62 -3.29 -10.69
C ALA A 70 -0.35 -4.11 -11.56
N ALA A 71 -0.37 -3.81 -12.88
CA ALA A 71 -1.29 -4.44 -13.84
C ALA A 71 -1.13 -5.98 -13.91
N HIS A 72 0.09 -6.49 -13.87
CA HIS A 72 0.41 -7.93 -13.90
C HIS A 72 0.93 -8.48 -12.56
N GLY A 73 0.91 -7.66 -11.48
CA GLY A 73 1.14 -8.03 -10.10
C GLY A 73 -0.19 -8.10 -9.34
N GLY A 74 -0.48 -7.12 -8.49
CA GLY A 74 -1.69 -7.10 -7.65
C GLY A 74 -3.01 -7.19 -8.43
N ASN A 75 -3.11 -6.63 -9.63
CA ASN A 75 -4.32 -6.79 -10.47
C ASN A 75 -4.47 -8.22 -11.03
N ARG A 76 -3.38 -8.97 -11.13
CA ARG A 76 -3.42 -10.40 -11.48
C ARG A 76 -3.75 -11.25 -10.27
N THR A 77 -3.04 -11.07 -9.17
CA THR A 77 -3.05 -11.97 -8.02
C THR A 77 -4.13 -11.64 -6.96
N GLY A 78 -4.66 -10.42 -6.95
CA GLY A 78 -5.60 -9.95 -5.91
C GLY A 78 -4.94 -9.53 -4.58
N ARG A 79 -3.60 -9.61 -4.48
CA ARG A 79 -2.84 -9.14 -3.31
C ARG A 79 -1.81 -8.10 -3.72
N ILE A 80 -1.73 -7.00 -2.97
CA ILE A 80 -0.81 -5.90 -3.28
C ILE A 80 0.66 -6.35 -3.20
N PHE A 81 1.53 -5.83 -4.08
CA PHE A 81 2.95 -6.21 -4.20
C PHE A 81 3.17 -7.72 -4.37
N THR A 82 2.27 -8.45 -5.04
CA THR A 82 2.36 -9.90 -5.18
C THR A 82 2.50 -10.29 -6.64
N GLY A 83 3.46 -11.18 -6.90
CA GLY A 83 3.71 -11.72 -8.24
C GLY A 83 4.35 -10.72 -9.20
N ASP A 84 5.10 -9.76 -8.70
CA ASP A 84 5.92 -8.81 -9.47
C ASP A 84 7.23 -8.49 -8.74
N ARG A 85 8.18 -7.91 -9.47
CA ARG A 85 9.53 -7.60 -8.94
C ARG A 85 9.54 -6.66 -7.74
N SER A 86 8.56 -5.76 -7.65
CA SER A 86 8.45 -4.87 -6.49
C SER A 86 8.07 -5.66 -5.23
N GLY A 87 7.22 -6.66 -5.39
CA GLY A 87 6.88 -7.61 -4.34
C GLY A 87 8.06 -8.47 -3.92
N ASP A 88 8.83 -9.01 -4.87
CA ASP A 88 10.04 -9.80 -4.57
C ASP A 88 10.99 -9.02 -3.65
N VAL A 89 11.26 -7.76 -3.97
CA VAL A 89 12.14 -6.90 -3.17
C VAL A 89 11.54 -6.59 -1.80
N LEU A 90 10.25 -6.23 -1.75
CA LEU A 90 9.60 -5.80 -0.51
C LEU A 90 9.48 -6.96 0.48
N PHE A 91 8.95 -8.11 0.04
CA PHE A 91 8.71 -9.23 0.95
C PHE A 91 9.99 -9.93 1.39
N ALA A 92 11.04 -9.97 0.54
CA ALA A 92 12.36 -10.41 0.97
C ALA A 92 12.93 -9.52 2.09
N ALA A 93 12.75 -8.20 2.02
CA ALA A 93 13.17 -7.28 3.07
C ALA A 93 12.32 -7.42 4.35
N LEU A 94 10.99 -7.58 4.21
CA LEU A 94 10.11 -7.82 5.35
C LEU A 94 10.47 -9.11 6.08
N TYR A 95 10.80 -10.18 5.36
CA TYR A 95 11.28 -11.43 5.94
C TYR A 95 12.58 -11.24 6.72
N ARG A 96 13.59 -10.56 6.14
CA ARG A 96 14.86 -10.25 6.84
C ARG A 96 14.65 -9.40 8.10
N ALA A 97 13.66 -8.50 8.06
CA ALA A 97 13.29 -7.69 9.22
C ALA A 97 12.46 -8.44 10.27
N GLY A 98 12.07 -9.71 10.03
CA GLY A 98 11.20 -10.48 10.91
C GLY A 98 9.74 -10.01 10.91
N LEU A 99 9.30 -9.37 9.81
CA LEU A 99 7.95 -8.86 9.63
C LEU A 99 7.09 -9.72 8.66
N ALA A 100 7.64 -10.82 8.16
CA ALA A 100 6.95 -11.80 7.33
C ALA A 100 7.45 -13.22 7.64
N ASN A 101 6.59 -14.24 7.42
CA ASN A 101 6.95 -15.65 7.62
C ASN A 101 7.79 -16.26 6.47
N GLN A 102 7.76 -15.64 5.29
CA GLN A 102 8.48 -16.09 4.10
C GLN A 102 8.97 -14.91 3.24
N PRO A 103 10.05 -15.07 2.43
CA PRO A 103 10.61 -14.00 1.62
C PRO A 103 9.92 -13.80 0.28
N THR A 104 8.99 -14.67 -0.10
CA THR A 104 8.34 -14.69 -1.41
C THR A 104 6.86 -14.30 -1.32
N SER A 105 6.34 -13.70 -2.40
CA SER A 105 4.93 -13.36 -2.55
C SER A 105 4.51 -13.59 -4.00
N THR A 106 4.02 -14.78 -4.29
CA THR A 106 3.71 -15.23 -5.66
C THR A 106 2.23 -15.21 -5.99
N ASP A 107 1.38 -15.54 -5.00
CA ASP A 107 -0.06 -15.59 -5.11
C ASP A 107 -0.72 -15.15 -3.80
N ARG A 108 -2.02 -14.87 -3.82
CA ARG A 108 -2.80 -14.49 -2.63
C ARG A 108 -2.95 -15.64 -1.62
N ASP A 109 -2.87 -16.87 -2.08
CA ASP A 109 -3.09 -18.09 -1.30
C ASP A 109 -1.77 -18.88 -1.06
N ASP A 110 -0.60 -18.22 -1.19
CA ASP A 110 0.74 -18.81 -1.06
C ASP A 110 1.23 -19.03 0.37
N GLY A 111 0.38 -18.79 1.37
CA GLY A 111 0.72 -18.95 2.79
C GLY A 111 1.54 -17.79 3.40
N LEU A 112 1.76 -16.68 2.66
CA LEU A 112 2.45 -15.52 3.21
C LEU A 112 1.62 -14.87 4.33
N GLU A 113 2.26 -14.69 5.47
CA GLU A 113 1.73 -13.96 6.63
C GLU A 113 2.65 -12.79 6.99
N LEU A 114 2.05 -11.68 7.40
CA LEU A 114 2.77 -10.51 7.90
C LEU A 114 2.61 -10.37 9.42
N TYR A 115 3.68 -9.97 10.09
CA TYR A 115 3.70 -9.71 11.51
C TYR A 115 3.75 -8.21 11.78
N HIS A 116 2.84 -7.71 12.61
CA HIS A 116 2.77 -6.30 13.01
C HIS A 116 2.65 -5.29 11.85
N THR A 117 2.59 -5.76 10.61
CA THR A 117 2.70 -4.95 9.41
C THR A 117 1.49 -5.16 8.50
N ARG A 118 0.90 -4.06 8.02
CA ARG A 118 -0.15 -4.10 7.02
C ARG A 118 0.23 -3.27 5.81
N VAL A 119 0.08 -3.85 4.63
CA VAL A 119 0.37 -3.20 3.34
C VAL A 119 -0.94 -2.72 2.71
N PHE A 120 -0.99 -1.47 2.31
CA PHE A 120 -2.14 -0.87 1.63
C PHE A 120 -1.71 0.18 0.62
N ALA A 121 -2.60 0.57 -0.28
CA ALA A 121 -2.29 1.51 -1.35
C ALA A 121 -3.18 2.76 -1.33
N SER A 122 -2.65 3.86 -1.86
CA SER A 122 -3.40 5.11 -2.06
C SER A 122 -4.53 4.94 -3.05
N VAL A 123 -4.32 4.13 -4.10
CA VAL A 123 -5.32 3.77 -5.11
C VAL A 123 -5.45 2.25 -5.18
N ARG A 124 -6.69 1.74 -5.19
CA ARG A 124 -6.97 0.30 -5.07
C ARG A 124 -7.02 -0.45 -6.39
N CYS A 125 -6.99 0.24 -7.52
CA CYS A 125 -7.01 -0.34 -8.87
C CYS A 125 -5.70 -0.08 -9.57
N ALA A 126 -5.24 -1.01 -10.41
CA ALA A 126 -4.11 -0.79 -11.30
C ALA A 126 -4.42 0.36 -12.27
N PRO A 127 -3.59 1.41 -12.35
CA PRO A 127 -3.77 2.47 -13.32
C PRO A 127 -2.95 2.22 -14.58
N PRO A 128 -3.36 2.73 -15.76
CA PRO A 128 -2.53 2.72 -16.96
C PRO A 128 -1.15 3.35 -16.69
N GLY A 129 -0.08 2.65 -17.12
CA GLY A 129 1.30 3.11 -16.94
C GLY A 129 1.73 3.33 -15.48
N ASN A 130 1.06 2.73 -14.51
CA ASN A 130 1.26 2.96 -13.06
C ASN A 130 1.08 4.42 -12.64
N LYS A 131 0.25 5.19 -13.36
CA LYS A 131 0.03 6.62 -13.12
C LYS A 131 -1.46 6.91 -12.87
N PRO A 132 -1.93 6.87 -11.62
CA PRO A 132 -3.27 7.34 -11.30
C PRO A 132 -3.34 8.86 -11.42
N THR A 133 -4.50 9.39 -11.81
CA THR A 133 -4.74 10.83 -11.81
C THR A 133 -5.00 11.36 -10.40
N PRO A 134 -4.84 12.68 -10.15
CA PRO A 134 -5.25 13.28 -8.87
C PRO A 134 -6.73 13.02 -8.54
N THR A 135 -7.63 13.09 -9.51
CA THR A 135 -9.06 12.80 -9.33
C THR A 135 -9.31 11.35 -8.89
N GLU A 136 -8.59 10.39 -9.48
CA GLU A 136 -8.70 8.97 -9.09
C GLU A 136 -8.17 8.72 -7.68
N ARG A 137 -7.05 9.37 -7.30
CA ARG A 137 -6.55 9.34 -5.93
C ARG A 137 -7.61 9.86 -4.96
N ASP A 138 -8.20 11.01 -5.25
CA ASP A 138 -9.15 11.66 -4.35
C ASP A 138 -10.49 10.88 -4.28
N THR A 139 -10.95 10.30 -5.39
CA THR A 139 -12.10 9.38 -5.44
C THR A 139 -11.83 8.10 -4.64
N CYS A 140 -10.59 7.59 -4.63
CA CYS A 140 -10.20 6.39 -3.90
C CYS A 140 -9.87 6.66 -2.42
N ALA A 141 -9.56 7.89 -2.05
CA ALA A 141 -9.12 8.28 -0.70
C ALA A 141 -10.06 7.81 0.45
N PRO A 142 -11.41 7.76 0.31
CA PRO A 142 -12.27 7.25 1.37
C PRO A 142 -11.92 5.83 1.84
N TRP A 143 -11.43 4.95 0.95
CA TRP A 143 -10.99 3.59 1.31
C TRP A 143 -9.74 3.63 2.19
N LEU A 144 -8.76 4.45 1.83
CA LEU A 144 -7.54 4.65 2.63
C LEU A 144 -7.87 5.29 3.99
N HIS A 145 -8.72 6.32 4.01
CA HIS A 145 -9.13 6.97 5.25
C HIS A 145 -9.81 6.00 6.21
N ARG A 146 -10.72 5.16 5.70
CA ARG A 146 -11.43 4.18 6.54
C ARG A 146 -10.49 3.09 7.05
N GLU A 147 -9.58 2.58 6.22
CA GLU A 147 -8.60 1.59 6.63
C GLU A 147 -7.71 2.12 7.76
N VAL A 148 -7.16 3.32 7.59
CA VAL A 148 -6.34 3.96 8.63
C VAL A 148 -7.16 4.28 9.89
N MET A 149 -8.42 4.67 9.76
CA MET A 149 -9.31 4.89 10.91
C MET A 149 -9.52 3.60 11.71
N LEU A 150 -9.72 2.47 11.05
CA LEU A 150 -9.88 1.18 11.70
C LEU A 150 -8.57 0.69 12.35
N LEU A 151 -7.42 1.02 11.79
CA LEU A 151 -6.10 0.72 12.34
C LEU A 151 -5.65 1.71 13.43
N ARG A 152 -6.34 2.84 13.60
CA ARG A 152 -5.93 3.92 14.50
C ARG A 152 -5.55 3.49 15.92
N PRO A 153 -6.21 2.49 16.56
CA PRO A 153 -5.86 2.07 17.91
C PRO A 153 -4.44 1.49 18.03
N THR A 154 -3.95 0.84 16.98
CA THR A 154 -2.70 0.08 16.99
C THR A 154 -1.59 0.70 16.13
N LEU A 155 -1.94 1.45 15.08
CA LEU A 155 -0.99 2.01 14.12
C LEU A 155 -0.07 3.05 14.77
N ARG A 156 1.24 2.83 14.68
CA ARG A 156 2.29 3.68 15.28
C ARG A 156 3.17 4.36 14.25
N VAL A 157 3.39 3.68 13.11
CA VAL A 157 4.28 4.13 12.04
C VAL A 157 3.64 3.84 10.69
N VAL A 158 3.79 4.78 9.74
CA VAL A 158 3.48 4.56 8.33
C VAL A 158 4.74 4.78 7.51
N VAL A 159 5.18 3.78 6.78
CA VAL A 159 6.25 3.88 5.78
C VAL A 159 5.60 4.20 4.44
N ALA A 160 5.89 5.39 3.90
CA ALA A 160 5.42 5.81 2.59
C ALA A 160 6.41 5.38 1.50
N LEU A 161 6.00 4.42 0.67
CA LEU A 161 6.80 3.90 -0.44
C LEU A 161 6.67 4.82 -1.66
N GLY A 162 7.57 5.81 -1.74
CA GLY A 162 7.63 6.82 -2.78
C GLY A 162 6.83 8.10 -2.49
N GLU A 163 7.12 9.12 -3.29
CA GLU A 163 6.57 10.47 -3.10
C GLU A 163 5.04 10.54 -3.24
N PHE A 164 4.45 9.71 -4.11
CA PHE A 164 3.00 9.65 -4.25
C PHE A 164 2.31 9.19 -2.96
N ALA A 165 2.84 8.14 -2.33
CA ALA A 165 2.35 7.63 -1.04
C ALA A 165 2.56 8.66 0.08
N TRP A 166 3.74 9.31 0.12
CA TRP A 166 4.03 10.41 1.05
C TRP A 166 3.01 11.53 0.95
N ASN A 167 2.72 11.98 -0.27
CA ASN A 167 1.76 13.05 -0.51
C ASN A 167 0.31 12.63 -0.24
N SER A 168 0.00 11.33 -0.36
CA SER A 168 -1.33 10.78 -0.04
C SER A 168 -1.60 10.72 1.46
N TRP A 169 -0.57 10.82 2.32
CA TRP A 169 -0.73 10.81 3.77
C TRP A 169 -1.33 12.11 4.32
N TRP A 170 -1.07 13.26 3.72
CA TRP A 170 -1.54 14.53 4.24
C TRP A 170 -3.06 14.66 4.35
N PRO A 171 -3.86 14.24 3.36
CA PRO A 171 -5.31 14.15 3.50
C PRO A 171 -5.77 13.16 4.59
N VAL A 172 -5.04 12.04 4.78
CA VAL A 172 -5.33 11.08 5.86
C VAL A 172 -5.14 11.74 7.22
N LEU A 173 -4.03 12.47 7.41
CA LEU A 173 -3.74 13.19 8.64
C LEU A 173 -4.90 14.13 9.01
N ALA A 174 -5.38 14.91 8.05
CA ALA A 174 -6.49 15.84 8.26
C ALA A 174 -7.82 15.12 8.54
N LYS A 175 -8.16 14.10 7.75
CA LYS A 175 -9.48 13.45 7.79
C LYS A 175 -9.63 12.44 8.92
N VAL A 176 -8.57 11.73 9.28
CA VAL A 176 -8.61 10.65 10.27
C VAL A 176 -8.17 11.12 11.66
N TYR A 177 -7.19 12.01 11.71
CA TYR A 177 -6.61 12.48 12.97
C TYR A 177 -7.06 13.90 13.35
N GLY A 178 -7.70 14.64 12.44
CA GLY A 178 -8.10 16.03 12.68
C GLY A 178 -6.92 17.01 12.75
N ILE A 179 -5.75 16.63 12.23
CA ILE A 179 -4.52 17.39 12.30
C ILE A 179 -4.25 18.03 10.94
N ALA A 180 -4.17 19.37 10.90
CA ALA A 180 -3.85 20.10 9.67
C ALA A 180 -2.44 19.73 9.18
N PRO A 181 -2.26 19.46 7.86
CA PRO A 181 -0.93 19.29 7.30
C PRO A 181 -0.06 20.52 7.55
N PRO A 182 1.25 20.35 7.83
CA PRO A 182 2.15 21.49 8.03
C PRO A 182 2.31 22.32 6.74
N ILE A 183 2.60 23.61 6.91
CA ILE A 183 2.87 24.53 5.82
C ILE A 183 4.24 25.17 6.04
N PRO A 184 5.23 24.96 5.15
CA PRO A 184 5.20 24.06 3.99
C PRO A 184 5.17 22.58 4.38
N LYS A 185 4.60 21.74 3.49
CA LYS A 185 4.65 20.30 3.68
C LYS A 185 6.10 19.80 3.60
N PRO A 186 6.53 18.89 4.49
CA PRO A 186 7.85 18.29 4.43
C PRO A 186 8.10 17.61 3.08
N LYS A 187 9.26 17.89 2.49
CA LYS A 187 9.68 17.26 1.22
C LYS A 187 9.91 15.78 1.44
N PHE A 188 9.50 14.99 0.46
CA PHE A 188 9.79 13.57 0.42
C PHE A 188 11.28 13.33 0.20
N ALA A 189 11.89 12.49 1.03
CA ALA A 189 13.19 11.87 0.77
C ALA A 189 13.23 10.49 1.48
N HIS A 190 14.16 9.63 1.04
CA HIS A 190 14.41 8.36 1.69
C HIS A 190 14.90 8.60 3.14
N GLY A 191 14.36 7.85 4.09
CA GLY A 191 14.71 7.99 5.51
C GLY A 191 14.13 9.24 6.20
N THR A 192 13.44 10.14 5.49
CA THR A 192 12.79 11.30 6.11
C THR A 192 11.74 10.84 7.11
N LEU A 193 11.86 11.31 8.34
CA LEU A 193 10.88 11.08 9.40
C LEU A 193 10.12 12.38 9.68
N TRP A 194 8.79 12.30 9.63
CA TRP A 194 7.91 13.35 10.12
C TRP A 194 6.99 12.78 11.21
N PHE A 195 6.70 13.59 12.22
CA PHE A 195 5.79 13.20 13.29
C PHE A 195 5.11 14.41 13.91
N THR A 196 3.97 14.16 14.53
CA THR A 196 3.22 15.09 15.38
C THR A 196 2.49 14.29 16.46
N GLY A 197 2.11 14.93 17.55
CA GLY A 197 1.32 14.29 18.59
C GLY A 197 -0.04 13.82 18.06
N GLY A 198 -0.51 12.64 18.51
CA GLY A 198 -1.82 12.12 18.19
C GLY A 198 -1.96 11.40 16.84
N ALA A 199 -0.89 11.29 16.03
CA ALA A 199 -0.86 10.55 14.77
C ALA A 199 0.34 9.61 14.69
N PRO A 200 0.30 8.57 13.81
CA PRO A 200 1.45 7.73 13.53
C PRO A 200 2.61 8.54 12.94
N ARG A 201 3.82 8.11 13.20
CA ARG A 201 5.02 8.64 12.57
C ARG A 201 5.01 8.31 11.08
N LEU A 202 5.38 9.27 10.23
CA LEU A 202 5.50 9.07 8.79
C LEU A 202 6.98 8.96 8.41
N LEU A 203 7.36 7.82 7.83
CA LEU A 203 8.72 7.52 7.40
C LEU A 203 8.77 7.36 5.88
N GLY A 204 9.60 8.14 5.20
CA GLY A 204 9.77 8.09 3.75
C GLY A 204 10.70 6.95 3.33
N CYS A 205 10.32 6.18 2.33
CA CYS A 205 11.18 5.18 1.67
C CYS A 205 11.09 5.36 0.16
N TYR A 206 12.21 5.29 -0.56
CA TYR A 206 12.14 5.20 -2.02
C TYR A 206 11.29 4.01 -2.43
N HIS A 207 10.52 4.16 -3.52
CA HIS A 207 9.64 3.11 -3.98
C HIS A 207 10.44 1.89 -4.45
N VAL A 208 9.97 0.68 -4.11
CA VAL A 208 10.58 -0.62 -4.45
C VAL A 208 10.43 -1.00 -5.94
N SER A 209 10.23 -0.03 -6.83
CA SER A 209 10.09 -0.25 -8.27
C SER A 209 11.39 -0.72 -8.91
N GLN A 210 11.26 -1.46 -10.02
CA GLN A 210 12.40 -1.89 -10.82
C GLN A 210 13.32 -0.71 -11.20
N GLN A 211 12.75 0.45 -11.54
CA GLN A 211 13.54 1.64 -11.84
C GLN A 211 14.48 2.01 -10.70
N ASN A 212 14.02 2.01 -9.46
CA ASN A 212 14.86 2.39 -8.32
C ASN A 212 15.83 1.30 -7.91
N THR A 213 15.43 0.03 -8.00
CA THR A 213 16.28 -1.10 -7.58
C THR A 213 17.37 -1.40 -8.62
N PHE A 214 17.07 -1.33 -9.92
CA PHE A 214 18.07 -1.58 -10.97
C PHE A 214 19.08 -0.45 -11.14
N THR A 215 18.70 0.79 -10.82
CA THR A 215 19.61 1.95 -10.86
C THR A 215 20.41 2.13 -9.57
N GLY A 216 20.21 1.28 -8.56
CA GLY A 216 20.85 1.42 -7.25
C GLY A 216 20.35 2.60 -6.41
N ARG A 217 19.29 3.29 -6.85
CA ARG A 217 18.66 4.37 -6.07
C ARG A 217 18.06 3.86 -4.75
N LEU A 218 17.58 2.62 -4.75
CA LEU A 218 17.18 1.88 -3.55
C LEU A 218 17.93 0.55 -3.54
N THR A 219 18.81 0.36 -2.57
CA THR A 219 19.49 -0.91 -2.32
C THR A 219 18.73 -1.77 -1.30
N PRO A 220 18.98 -3.08 -1.22
CA PRO A 220 18.42 -3.93 -0.16
C PRO A 220 18.70 -3.41 1.23
N GLU A 221 19.94 -2.95 1.50
CA GLU A 221 20.37 -2.44 2.80
C GLU A 221 19.60 -1.19 3.20
N MET A 222 19.41 -0.25 2.27
CA MET A 222 18.61 0.95 2.49
C MET A 222 17.17 0.62 2.88
N LEU A 223 16.56 -0.39 2.23
CA LEU A 223 15.20 -0.84 2.54
C LEU A 223 15.14 -1.51 3.91
N ASP A 224 16.13 -2.36 4.23
CA ASP A 224 16.25 -3.04 5.52
C ASP A 224 16.39 -2.02 6.66
N GLU A 225 17.21 -0.98 6.50
CA GLU A 225 17.37 0.11 7.48
C GLU A 225 16.03 0.83 7.76
N VAL A 226 15.25 1.13 6.71
CA VAL A 226 13.93 1.76 6.88
C VAL A 226 12.98 0.84 7.63
N LEU A 227 12.95 -0.46 7.33
CA LEU A 227 12.05 -1.41 8.01
C LEU A 227 12.46 -1.63 9.47
N LEU A 228 13.75 -1.76 9.76
CA LEU A 228 14.28 -1.86 11.13
C LEU A 228 13.96 -0.58 11.93
N ARG A 229 14.13 0.60 11.31
CA ARG A 229 13.74 1.85 11.94
C ARG A 229 12.24 1.92 12.20
N ALA A 230 11.40 1.43 11.27
CA ALA A 230 9.96 1.37 11.48
C ALA A 230 9.58 0.45 12.67
N LYS A 231 10.26 -0.71 12.84
CA LYS A 231 10.12 -1.58 14.02
C LYS A 231 10.42 -0.82 15.31
N GLN A 232 11.57 -0.16 15.38
CA GLN A 232 11.97 0.64 16.56
C GLN A 232 10.94 1.73 16.89
N LEU A 233 10.48 2.48 15.88
CA LEU A 233 9.47 3.52 16.02
C LEU A 233 8.10 2.97 16.44
N ALA A 234 7.78 1.73 16.11
CA ALA A 234 6.58 1.02 16.54
C ALA A 234 6.71 0.39 17.95
N GLY A 235 7.90 0.42 18.56
CA GLY A 235 8.18 -0.20 19.86
C GLY A 235 8.36 -1.72 19.78
N LEU A 236 8.66 -2.26 18.60
CA LEU A 236 8.95 -3.68 18.38
C LEU A 236 10.46 -3.96 18.56
N ARG A 237 10.79 -5.13 19.13
CA ARG A 237 12.17 -5.63 19.28
C ARG A 237 12.63 -6.44 18.09
#